data_6b52bfa2f355697f1330e9ab8c21f311
#
_entry.id   6b52bfa2f355697f1330e9ab8c21f311
#
_cell.length_a   1.000
_cell.length_b   1.000
_cell.length_c   1.000
_cell.angle_alpha   90.00
_cell.angle_beta   90.00
_cell.angle_gamma   90.00
#
_symmetry.space_group_name_H-M   'P 1'
#
loop_
_entity.id
_entity.type
_entity.pdbx_description
1 polymer ?
#
loop_
_entity_poly.entity_id
_entity_poly.type
_entity_poly.pdbx_seq_one_letter_code
_entity_poly.pdbx_strand_id
1 'polypeptide(L)'
;MPPTSCSVLQISDCHLFTDDEHVKNAIKPRASLRRVLETAVIDRFPDVLIASGDLAQEPNHDVYQKFKDELKKFASTPQLVIPGNHDNGELMHEFFDIEPISVNGWTFIPLATYQAGLIPGYVSPKELELLQSNLKDVSQPNLVIGHHPIFDIETTWLDNHKVGNHEEVFKILRGSPFTKAYLCGHVHLEHDQEHDGVRQITTPSTCWQFAPHASSFRLDNLTPGWRWLELFPDGSIETNIHRLP
;
A
#
# COMPACT_ATOMS: atom_id res chain seq x y z
N MET A 1 -21.66 5.27 -22.04
CA MET A 1 -21.03 6.44 -21.42
C MET A 1 -19.54 6.31 -21.66
N PRO A 2 -18.78 7.39 -21.87
CA PRO A 2 -17.33 7.26 -21.88
C PRO A 2 -16.90 6.64 -20.56
N PRO A 3 -15.82 5.84 -20.53
CA PRO A 3 -15.32 5.29 -19.30
C PRO A 3 -14.95 6.44 -18.35
N THR A 4 -15.47 6.36 -17.12
CA THR A 4 -15.15 7.31 -16.05
C THR A 4 -13.78 6.97 -15.47
N SER A 5 -13.07 7.96 -14.96
CA SER A 5 -11.86 7.70 -14.17
C SER A 5 -12.18 6.85 -12.93
N CYS A 6 -11.17 6.23 -12.35
CA CYS A 6 -11.27 5.46 -11.10
C CYS A 6 -10.47 6.19 -10.02
N SER A 7 -11.15 6.67 -8.98
CA SER A 7 -10.51 7.34 -7.86
C SER A 7 -10.10 6.33 -6.78
N VAL A 8 -8.84 6.37 -6.36
CA VAL A 8 -8.27 5.44 -5.39
C VAL A 8 -7.75 6.19 -4.16
N LEU A 9 -8.18 5.76 -2.99
CA LEU A 9 -7.61 6.16 -1.71
C LEU A 9 -6.62 5.09 -1.24
N GLN A 10 -5.34 5.41 -1.17
CA GLN A 10 -4.32 4.54 -0.60
C GLN A 10 -3.92 5.03 0.79
N ILE A 11 -4.00 4.13 1.77
CA ILE A 11 -3.45 4.26 3.12
C ILE A 11 -2.42 3.16 3.35
N SER A 12 -1.49 3.34 4.27
CA SER A 12 -0.45 2.38 4.59
C SER A 12 0.09 2.57 6.00
N ASP A 13 0.75 1.54 6.53
CA ASP A 13 1.60 1.64 7.72
C ASP A 13 0.84 2.25 8.92
N CYS A 14 -0.30 1.61 9.24
CA CYS A 14 -1.20 2.08 10.30
C CYS A 14 -0.68 1.72 11.70
N HIS A 15 0.11 0.64 11.82
CA HIS A 15 0.78 0.18 13.03
C HIS A 15 -0.10 0.19 14.29
N LEU A 16 -1.30 -0.39 14.18
CA LEU A 16 -2.26 -0.44 15.29
C LEU A 16 -1.76 -1.32 16.43
N PHE A 17 -2.07 -0.92 17.64
CA PHE A 17 -1.80 -1.66 18.87
C PHE A 17 -3.09 -2.23 19.48
N THR A 18 -2.93 -3.23 20.35
CA THR A 18 -4.05 -3.76 21.13
C THR A 18 -4.63 -2.70 22.07
N ASP A 19 -3.78 -1.84 22.66
CA ASP A 19 -4.21 -0.68 23.44
C ASP A 19 -4.41 0.54 22.51
N ASP A 20 -5.64 1.02 22.39
CA ASP A 20 -5.99 2.18 21.58
C ASP A 20 -5.36 3.49 22.06
N GLU A 21 -4.99 3.55 23.36
CA GLU A 21 -4.34 4.70 23.97
C GLU A 21 -2.80 4.66 23.85
N HIS A 22 -2.26 3.56 23.30
CA HIS A 22 -0.82 3.42 23.10
C HIS A 22 -0.27 4.59 22.26
N VAL A 23 0.83 5.17 22.74
CA VAL A 23 1.54 6.27 22.06
C VAL A 23 2.90 5.78 21.57
N LYS A 24 3.15 5.86 20.28
CA LYS A 24 4.47 5.62 19.68
C LYS A 24 4.85 6.81 18.81
N ASN A 25 6.08 7.30 18.98
CA ASN A 25 6.58 8.47 18.23
C ASN A 25 5.63 9.68 18.32
N ALA A 26 5.10 9.95 19.52
CA ALA A 26 4.14 11.02 19.83
C ALA A 26 2.77 10.89 19.13
N ILE A 27 2.45 9.74 18.52
CA ILE A 27 1.19 9.49 17.82
C ILE A 27 0.44 8.35 18.51
N LYS A 28 -0.90 8.47 18.59
CA LYS A 28 -1.82 7.37 18.87
C LYS A 28 -2.28 6.77 17.55
N PRO A 29 -1.81 5.58 17.13
CA PRO A 29 -2.01 5.08 15.77
C PRO A 29 -3.48 4.98 15.35
N ARG A 30 -4.34 4.42 16.20
CA ARG A 30 -5.76 4.27 15.88
C ARG A 30 -6.48 5.61 15.72
N ALA A 31 -6.21 6.56 16.61
CA ALA A 31 -6.78 7.90 16.51
C ALA A 31 -6.28 8.64 15.25
N SER A 32 -5.02 8.43 14.89
CA SER A 32 -4.43 8.98 13.68
C SER A 32 -5.09 8.40 12.42
N LEU A 33 -5.20 7.06 12.33
CA LEU A 33 -5.89 6.39 11.22
C LEU A 33 -7.32 6.92 11.04
N ARG A 34 -8.09 7.01 12.14
CA ARG A 34 -9.45 7.55 12.11
C ARG A 34 -9.49 8.96 11.53
N ARG A 35 -8.62 9.86 12.01
CA ARG A 35 -8.53 11.23 11.50
C ARG A 35 -8.16 11.28 10.02
N VAL A 36 -7.20 10.45 9.59
CA VAL A 36 -6.81 10.33 8.17
C VAL A 36 -8.02 9.93 7.33
N LEU A 37 -8.71 8.85 7.72
CA LEU A 37 -9.87 8.35 6.98
C LEU A 37 -11.04 9.34 6.96
N GLU A 38 -11.29 10.06 8.05
CA GLU A 38 -12.31 11.10 8.11
C GLU A 38 -11.97 12.29 7.23
N THR A 39 -10.71 12.76 7.28
CA THR A 39 -10.25 13.91 6.51
C THR A 39 -10.19 13.58 5.01
N ALA A 40 -9.73 12.38 4.67
CA ALA A 40 -9.58 11.95 3.27
C ALA A 40 -10.90 12.00 2.48
N VAL A 41 -12.05 11.82 3.15
CA VAL A 41 -13.36 11.73 2.46
C VAL A 41 -14.27 12.93 2.71
N ILE A 42 -13.74 14.07 3.14
CA ILE A 42 -14.53 15.29 3.33
C ILE A 42 -15.17 15.74 2.01
N ASP A 43 -14.38 15.76 0.94
CA ASP A 43 -14.81 16.31 -0.35
C ASP A 43 -15.24 15.23 -1.36
N ARG A 44 -14.75 14.00 -1.22
CA ARG A 44 -15.05 12.89 -2.14
C ARG A 44 -14.89 11.52 -1.49
N PHE A 45 -15.63 10.53 -1.98
CA PHE A 45 -15.42 9.11 -1.65
C PHE A 45 -14.62 8.42 -2.76
N PRO A 46 -13.77 7.43 -2.42
CA PRO A 46 -13.04 6.66 -3.41
C PRO A 46 -13.91 5.59 -4.09
N ASP A 47 -13.60 5.28 -5.34
CA ASP A 47 -14.10 4.07 -6.02
C ASP A 47 -13.43 2.80 -5.49
N VAL A 48 -12.17 2.91 -5.01
CA VAL A 48 -11.39 1.82 -4.41
C VAL A 48 -10.61 2.34 -3.21
N LEU A 49 -10.57 1.57 -2.12
CA LEU A 49 -9.68 1.78 -0.99
C LEU A 49 -8.57 0.72 -1.00
N ILE A 50 -7.32 1.15 -0.94
CA ILE A 50 -6.14 0.29 -0.81
C ILE A 50 -5.49 0.51 0.55
N ALA A 51 -5.24 -0.57 1.29
CA ALA A 51 -4.38 -0.57 2.47
C ALA A 51 -3.14 -1.42 2.18
N SER A 52 -1.99 -0.75 2.00
CA SER A 52 -0.78 -1.38 1.46
C SER A 52 0.19 -1.91 2.54
N GLY A 53 -0.36 -2.53 3.58
CA GLY A 53 0.39 -3.29 4.59
C GLY A 53 0.71 -2.53 5.87
N ASP A 54 1.31 -3.24 6.83
CA ASP A 54 1.64 -2.81 8.18
C ASP A 54 0.44 -2.19 8.92
N LEU A 55 -0.68 -2.94 8.89
CA LEU A 55 -1.90 -2.54 9.57
C LEU A 55 -1.74 -2.61 11.09
N ALA A 56 -1.06 -3.66 11.55
CA ALA A 56 -0.84 -3.98 12.95
C ALA A 56 0.63 -3.83 13.33
N GLN A 57 0.90 -3.22 14.49
CA GLN A 57 2.18 -3.33 15.16
C GLN A 57 2.25 -4.61 16.02
N GLU A 58 1.12 -5.03 16.55
CA GLU A 58 0.90 -6.23 17.37
C GLU A 58 -0.18 -7.09 16.70
N PRO A 59 0.17 -7.95 15.71
CA PRO A 59 -0.82 -8.66 14.91
C PRO A 59 -1.60 -9.68 15.75
N ASN A 60 -2.90 -9.44 15.92
CA ASN A 60 -3.86 -10.32 16.59
C ASN A 60 -5.29 -10.03 16.11
N HIS A 61 -6.26 -10.88 16.47
CA HIS A 61 -7.66 -10.74 16.05
C HIS A 61 -8.28 -9.40 16.46
N ASP A 62 -8.01 -8.90 17.67
CA ASP A 62 -8.57 -7.65 18.16
C ASP A 62 -8.09 -6.45 17.32
N VAL A 63 -6.81 -6.42 16.97
CA VAL A 63 -6.22 -5.34 16.15
C VAL A 63 -6.80 -5.36 14.73
N TYR A 64 -6.90 -6.52 14.07
CA TYR A 64 -7.50 -6.58 12.73
C TYR A 64 -9.00 -6.28 12.76
N GLN A 65 -9.71 -6.68 13.81
CA GLN A 65 -11.11 -6.28 13.98
C GLN A 65 -11.24 -4.76 14.15
N LYS A 66 -10.37 -4.13 14.93
CA LYS A 66 -10.32 -2.67 15.09
C LYS A 66 -10.03 -1.96 13.76
N PHE A 67 -9.08 -2.47 12.97
CA PHE A 67 -8.84 -1.92 11.64
C PHE A 67 -10.08 -2.03 10.76
N LYS A 68 -10.72 -3.20 10.71
CA LYS A 68 -11.96 -3.41 9.97
C LYS A 68 -13.09 -2.49 10.44
N ASP A 69 -13.15 -2.19 11.74
CA ASP A 69 -14.14 -1.26 12.30
C ASP A 69 -13.91 0.19 11.82
N GLU A 70 -12.68 0.63 11.68
CA GLU A 70 -12.37 1.96 11.11
C GLU A 70 -12.77 2.05 9.62
N LEU A 71 -12.77 0.91 8.90
CA LEU A 71 -13.20 0.85 7.50
C LEU A 71 -14.71 0.72 7.28
N LYS A 72 -15.54 0.64 8.34
CA LYS A 72 -17.00 0.44 8.21
C LYS A 72 -17.71 1.46 7.32
N LYS A 73 -17.26 2.70 7.32
CA LYS A 73 -17.83 3.74 6.45
C LYS A 73 -17.55 3.50 4.94
N PHE A 74 -16.57 2.65 4.62
CA PHE A 74 -16.23 2.21 3.27
C PHE A 74 -16.80 0.84 2.91
N ALA A 75 -17.81 0.33 3.65
CA ALA A 75 -18.34 -1.02 3.46
C ALA A 75 -18.91 -1.27 2.05
N SER A 76 -19.34 -0.22 1.33
CA SER A 76 -19.81 -0.30 -0.05
C SER A 76 -18.70 -0.03 -1.09
N THR A 77 -17.53 0.36 -0.66
CA THR A 77 -16.36 0.62 -1.52
C THR A 77 -15.55 -0.66 -1.66
N PRO A 78 -15.20 -1.13 -2.85
CA PRO A 78 -14.23 -2.19 -3.06
C PRO A 78 -12.93 -1.89 -2.31
N GLN A 79 -12.41 -2.89 -1.60
CA GLN A 79 -11.22 -2.74 -0.76
C GLN A 79 -10.19 -3.79 -1.14
N LEU A 80 -8.93 -3.38 -1.26
CA LEU A 80 -7.79 -4.29 -1.33
C LEU A 80 -6.88 -4.02 -0.14
N VAL A 81 -6.80 -5.00 0.75
CA VAL A 81 -6.01 -4.91 1.99
C VAL A 81 -4.95 -5.99 1.94
N ILE A 82 -3.68 -5.62 1.97
CA ILE A 82 -2.56 -6.56 1.90
C ILE A 82 -1.72 -6.54 3.17
N PRO A 83 -1.00 -7.62 3.52
CA PRO A 83 -0.11 -7.64 4.66
C PRO A 83 1.23 -6.93 4.38
N GLY A 84 1.80 -6.32 5.44
CA GLY A 84 3.18 -5.89 5.52
C GLY A 84 4.03 -6.80 6.40
N ASN A 85 5.29 -6.39 6.70
CA ASN A 85 6.21 -7.21 7.49
C ASN A 85 5.86 -7.26 8.99
N HIS A 86 5.08 -6.31 9.49
CA HIS A 86 4.55 -6.35 10.87
C HIS A 86 3.27 -7.19 10.98
N ASP A 87 2.60 -7.52 9.87
CA ASP A 87 1.34 -8.23 9.89
C ASP A 87 1.51 -9.76 9.99
N ASN A 88 0.45 -10.44 10.39
CA ASN A 88 0.30 -11.87 10.25
C ASN A 88 -0.63 -12.16 9.06
N GLY A 89 -0.04 -12.49 7.90
CA GLY A 89 -0.79 -12.67 6.67
C GLY A 89 -1.81 -13.81 6.73
N GLU A 90 -1.49 -14.92 7.44
CA GLU A 90 -2.46 -16.03 7.59
C GLU A 90 -3.69 -15.57 8.36
N LEU A 91 -3.50 -14.83 9.47
CA LEU A 91 -4.59 -14.30 10.26
C LEU A 91 -5.41 -13.23 9.50
N MET A 92 -4.75 -12.45 8.64
CA MET A 92 -5.44 -11.43 7.84
C MET A 92 -6.49 -12.02 6.89
N HIS A 93 -6.29 -13.23 6.36
CA HIS A 93 -7.27 -13.92 5.51
C HIS A 93 -8.59 -14.25 6.23
N GLU A 94 -8.62 -14.23 7.57
CA GLU A 94 -9.89 -14.36 8.33
C GLU A 94 -10.73 -13.08 8.29
N PHE A 95 -10.12 -11.94 7.93
CA PHE A 95 -10.75 -10.61 7.95
C PHE A 95 -10.94 -9.99 6.58
N PHE A 96 -10.04 -10.29 5.62
CA PHE A 96 -9.96 -9.64 4.31
C PHE A 96 -9.75 -10.66 3.19
N ASP A 97 -10.44 -10.44 2.08
CA ASP A 97 -10.18 -11.16 0.84
C ASP A 97 -9.00 -10.49 0.13
N ILE A 98 -7.89 -11.25 -0.07
CA ILE A 98 -6.65 -10.73 -0.68
C ILE A 98 -6.54 -11.32 -2.09
N GLU A 99 -7.45 -10.89 -2.96
CA GLU A 99 -7.57 -11.36 -4.34
C GLU A 99 -7.61 -10.14 -5.29
N PRO A 100 -7.27 -10.31 -6.58
CA PRO A 100 -7.40 -9.23 -7.55
C PRO A 100 -8.84 -8.70 -7.64
N ILE A 101 -8.98 -7.38 -7.66
CA ILE A 101 -10.28 -6.72 -7.84
C ILE A 101 -10.27 -5.86 -9.11
N SER A 102 -11.42 -5.74 -9.78
CA SER A 102 -11.57 -4.89 -10.97
C SER A 102 -12.67 -3.85 -10.76
N VAL A 103 -12.33 -2.58 -10.97
CA VAL A 103 -13.24 -1.45 -10.78
C VAL A 103 -13.00 -0.41 -11.89
N ASN A 104 -14.06 0.09 -12.51
CA ASN A 104 -14.02 1.18 -13.50
C ASN A 104 -12.96 0.99 -14.61
N GLY A 105 -12.76 -0.27 -15.08
CA GLY A 105 -11.81 -0.57 -16.16
C GLY A 105 -10.35 -0.69 -15.71
N TRP A 106 -10.08 -0.72 -14.43
CA TRP A 106 -8.76 -0.99 -13.83
C TRP A 106 -8.77 -2.27 -13.02
N THR A 107 -7.65 -2.99 -12.99
CA THR A 107 -7.44 -4.15 -12.14
C THR A 107 -6.37 -3.85 -11.09
N PHE A 108 -6.62 -4.24 -9.85
CA PHE A 108 -5.72 -4.09 -8.71
C PHE A 108 -5.28 -5.48 -8.28
N ILE A 109 -3.98 -5.75 -8.39
CA ILE A 109 -3.40 -7.09 -8.19
C ILE A 109 -2.55 -7.09 -6.93
N PRO A 110 -2.92 -7.84 -5.89
CA PRO A 110 -2.09 -7.98 -4.69
C PRO A 110 -0.81 -8.78 -4.99
N LEU A 111 0.27 -8.43 -4.31
CA LEU A 111 1.53 -9.16 -4.30
C LEU A 111 2.04 -9.27 -2.87
N ALA A 112 2.11 -10.48 -2.34
CA ALA A 112 2.69 -10.71 -1.02
C ALA A 112 4.22 -10.57 -1.09
N THR A 113 4.73 -9.54 -0.42
CA THR A 113 6.18 -9.22 -0.40
C THR A 113 6.81 -9.43 0.97
N TYR A 114 6.04 -9.85 1.97
CA TYR A 114 6.51 -10.05 3.33
C TYR A 114 7.03 -11.47 3.58
N GLN A 115 7.96 -11.58 4.51
CA GLN A 115 8.37 -12.85 5.12
C GLN A 115 8.22 -12.75 6.63
N ALA A 116 7.57 -13.75 7.24
CA ALA A 116 7.35 -13.76 8.68
C ALA A 116 8.65 -13.58 9.47
N GLY A 117 8.71 -12.59 10.36
CA GLY A 117 9.84 -12.30 11.23
C GLY A 117 11.03 -11.59 10.57
N LEU A 118 10.92 -11.17 9.31
CA LEU A 118 11.95 -10.40 8.62
C LEU A 118 11.42 -9.01 8.25
N ILE A 119 12.29 -8.00 8.29
CA ILE A 119 11.94 -6.64 7.86
C ILE A 119 12.05 -6.48 6.34
N PRO A 120 13.10 -6.97 5.66
CA PRO A 120 13.20 -6.89 4.21
C PRO A 120 12.15 -7.73 3.51
N GLY A 121 11.68 -7.25 2.35
CA GLY A 121 10.74 -7.97 1.52
C GLY A 121 11.37 -9.13 0.75
N TYR A 122 10.54 -10.11 0.41
CA TYR A 122 10.88 -11.19 -0.52
C TYR A 122 9.59 -11.75 -1.13
N VAL A 123 9.58 -11.98 -2.42
CA VAL A 123 8.45 -12.61 -3.11
C VAL A 123 8.75 -14.08 -3.33
N SER A 124 7.92 -14.96 -2.77
CA SER A 124 8.12 -16.41 -2.89
C SER A 124 7.97 -16.87 -4.35
N PRO A 125 8.55 -18.01 -4.75
CA PRO A 125 8.34 -18.56 -6.09
C PRO A 125 6.86 -18.75 -6.43
N LYS A 126 6.04 -19.18 -5.47
CA LYS A 126 4.59 -19.33 -5.63
C LYS A 126 3.91 -17.97 -5.92
N GLU A 127 4.31 -16.92 -5.22
CA GLU A 127 3.79 -15.57 -5.44
C GLU A 127 4.22 -14.99 -6.79
N LEU A 128 5.44 -15.27 -7.25
CA LEU A 128 5.90 -14.88 -8.59
C LEU A 128 5.08 -15.58 -9.68
N GLU A 129 4.78 -16.88 -9.52
CA GLU A 129 3.92 -17.64 -10.43
C GLU A 129 2.49 -17.08 -10.45
N LEU A 130 1.94 -16.76 -9.27
CA LEU A 130 0.62 -16.18 -9.13
C LEU A 130 0.54 -14.77 -9.78
N LEU A 131 1.55 -13.92 -9.55
CA LEU A 131 1.67 -12.62 -10.19
C LEU A 131 1.68 -12.76 -11.72
N GLN A 132 2.49 -13.67 -12.25
CA GLN A 132 2.55 -13.93 -13.70
C GLN A 132 1.20 -14.41 -14.26
N SER A 133 0.50 -15.29 -13.54
CA SER A 133 -0.83 -15.75 -13.93
C SER A 133 -1.83 -14.61 -13.96
N ASN A 134 -1.91 -13.84 -12.87
CA ASN A 134 -2.83 -12.73 -12.76
C ASN A 134 -2.61 -11.68 -13.87
N LEU A 135 -1.34 -11.39 -14.21
CA LEU A 135 -1.01 -10.42 -15.25
C LEU A 135 -1.31 -10.91 -16.68
N LYS A 136 -1.29 -12.23 -16.93
CA LYS A 136 -1.64 -12.81 -18.24
C LYS A 136 -3.13 -12.68 -18.55
N ASP A 137 -3.96 -12.77 -17.53
CA ASP A 137 -5.42 -12.79 -17.67
C ASP A 137 -6.02 -11.38 -17.76
N VAL A 138 -5.20 -10.33 -17.58
CA VAL A 138 -5.64 -8.93 -17.59
C VAL A 138 -5.37 -8.29 -18.95
N SER A 139 -6.43 -7.77 -19.57
CA SER A 139 -6.39 -7.04 -20.84
C SER A 139 -6.69 -5.54 -20.71
N GLN A 140 -6.73 -5.04 -19.49
CA GLN A 140 -7.00 -3.64 -19.11
C GLN A 140 -5.88 -3.08 -18.24
N PRO A 141 -5.75 -1.74 -18.12
CA PRO A 141 -4.76 -1.14 -17.22
C PRO A 141 -4.84 -1.73 -15.80
N ASN A 142 -3.68 -1.98 -15.22
CA ASN A 142 -3.62 -2.54 -13.87
C ASN A 142 -2.54 -1.89 -13.01
N LEU A 143 -2.74 -1.99 -11.69
CA LEU A 143 -1.78 -1.68 -10.66
C LEU A 143 -1.43 -2.95 -9.91
N VAL A 144 -0.16 -3.16 -9.62
CA VAL A 144 0.30 -4.19 -8.69
C VAL A 144 0.57 -3.54 -7.34
N ILE A 145 0.05 -4.12 -6.26
CA ILE A 145 0.12 -3.58 -4.92
C ILE A 145 0.92 -4.54 -4.04
N GLY A 146 2.13 -4.14 -3.67
CA GLY A 146 2.95 -4.79 -2.65
C GLY A 146 3.12 -3.91 -1.42
N HIS A 147 3.78 -4.42 -0.38
CA HIS A 147 4.13 -3.60 0.78
C HIS A 147 5.53 -2.99 0.64
N HIS A 148 6.53 -3.79 0.28
CA HIS A 148 7.92 -3.34 0.17
C HIS A 148 8.22 -2.74 -1.21
N PRO A 149 9.09 -1.72 -1.32
CA PRO A 149 9.59 -1.23 -2.60
C PRO A 149 10.35 -2.30 -3.39
N ILE A 150 10.37 -2.16 -4.71
CA ILE A 150 11.21 -2.96 -5.62
C ILE A 150 12.40 -2.16 -6.18
N PHE A 151 12.38 -0.83 -6.04
CA PHE A 151 13.49 0.06 -6.39
C PHE A 151 13.96 0.84 -5.17
N ASP A 152 15.20 1.32 -5.21
CA ASP A 152 15.73 2.23 -4.21
C ASP A 152 14.92 3.53 -4.19
N ILE A 153 14.77 4.11 -3.01
CA ILE A 153 14.04 5.37 -2.76
C ILE A 153 14.99 6.48 -2.27
N GLU A 154 16.28 6.35 -2.57
CA GLU A 154 17.33 7.29 -2.18
C GLU A 154 17.46 7.49 -0.66
N THR A 155 17.13 6.46 0.11
CA THR A 155 17.23 6.44 1.58
C THR A 155 17.91 5.14 2.01
N THR A 156 19.22 5.18 2.13
CA THR A 156 20.12 4.01 2.17
C THR A 156 19.71 2.93 3.17
N TRP A 157 19.23 3.29 4.37
CA TRP A 157 18.83 2.29 5.35
C TRP A 157 17.50 1.60 4.99
N LEU A 158 16.58 2.31 4.33
CA LEU A 158 15.32 1.75 3.81
C LEU A 158 15.55 0.94 2.53
N ASP A 159 16.50 1.37 1.68
CA ASP A 159 16.85 0.66 0.45
C ASP A 159 17.33 -0.77 0.73
N ASN A 160 17.91 -1.02 1.91
CA ASN A 160 18.26 -2.35 2.39
C ASN A 160 17.05 -3.23 2.78
N HIS A 161 15.87 -2.64 2.87
CA HIS A 161 14.63 -3.35 3.25
C HIS A 161 13.68 -3.57 2.07
N LYS A 162 14.05 -3.18 0.85
CA LYS A 162 13.27 -3.49 -0.35
C LYS A 162 13.13 -5.00 -0.57
N VAL A 163 12.37 -5.39 -1.58
CA VAL A 163 12.23 -6.80 -2.00
C VAL A 163 13.60 -7.37 -2.40
N GLY A 164 14.08 -8.41 -1.73
CA GLY A 164 15.40 -8.99 -1.97
C GLY A 164 15.59 -9.58 -3.37
N ASN A 165 14.54 -10.18 -3.92
CA ASN A 165 14.52 -10.68 -5.31
C ASN A 165 13.75 -9.71 -6.25
N HIS A 166 13.93 -8.42 -6.06
CA HIS A 166 13.24 -7.36 -6.82
C HIS A 166 13.45 -7.45 -8.33
N GLU A 167 14.60 -7.95 -8.81
CA GLU A 167 14.89 -8.13 -10.23
C GLU A 167 13.90 -9.11 -10.91
N GLU A 168 13.47 -10.15 -10.21
CA GLU A 168 12.49 -11.11 -10.71
C GLU A 168 11.12 -10.45 -10.83
N VAL A 169 10.71 -9.70 -9.80
CA VAL A 169 9.45 -8.93 -9.81
C VAL A 169 9.48 -7.89 -10.93
N PHE A 170 10.55 -7.10 -11.02
CA PHE A 170 10.73 -6.10 -12.06
C PHE A 170 10.59 -6.68 -13.47
N LYS A 171 11.26 -7.80 -13.73
CA LYS A 171 11.18 -8.49 -15.03
C LYS A 171 9.75 -8.89 -15.39
N ILE A 172 8.97 -9.36 -14.42
CA ILE A 172 7.57 -9.73 -14.62
C ILE A 172 6.73 -8.49 -14.93
N LEU A 173 6.85 -7.43 -14.13
CA LEU A 173 6.09 -6.18 -14.33
C LEU A 173 6.42 -5.52 -15.68
N ARG A 174 7.69 -5.43 -16.03
CA ARG A 174 8.17 -4.90 -17.31
C ARG A 174 7.64 -5.71 -18.51
N GLY A 175 7.44 -7.01 -18.34
CA GLY A 175 6.87 -7.90 -19.36
C GLY A 175 5.36 -7.75 -19.57
N SER A 176 4.67 -6.99 -18.71
CA SER A 176 3.22 -6.80 -18.76
C SER A 176 2.87 -5.43 -19.37
N PRO A 177 2.32 -5.35 -20.60
CA PRO A 177 2.04 -4.07 -21.26
C PRO A 177 0.89 -3.28 -20.62
N PHE A 178 0.08 -3.94 -19.79
CA PHE A 178 -1.06 -3.33 -19.12
C PHE A 178 -0.73 -2.85 -17.71
N THR A 179 0.40 -3.24 -17.13
CA THR A 179 0.84 -2.76 -15.82
C THR A 179 1.31 -1.30 -15.92
N LYS A 180 0.68 -0.42 -15.15
CA LYS A 180 0.93 1.03 -15.20
C LYS A 180 1.77 1.53 -14.03
N ALA A 181 1.63 0.89 -12.86
CA ALA A 181 2.46 1.20 -11.70
C ALA A 181 2.48 0.04 -10.70
N TYR A 182 3.51 0.06 -9.86
CA TYR A 182 3.64 -0.71 -8.63
C TYR A 182 3.46 0.24 -7.44
N LEU A 183 2.43 -0.01 -6.61
CA LEU A 183 2.15 0.77 -5.40
C LEU A 183 2.71 0.05 -4.18
N CYS A 184 3.31 0.80 -3.25
CA CYS A 184 3.77 0.23 -1.99
C CYS A 184 3.72 1.19 -0.80
N GLY A 185 3.93 0.65 0.41
CA GLY A 185 4.08 1.33 1.69
C GLY A 185 5.49 1.19 2.24
N HIS A 186 5.61 0.70 3.48
CA HIS A 186 6.83 0.34 4.22
C HIS A 186 7.77 1.50 4.55
N VAL A 187 8.01 2.38 3.61
CA VAL A 187 9.02 3.43 3.71
C VAL A 187 8.53 4.70 4.39
N HIS A 188 7.23 4.82 4.68
CA HIS A 188 6.60 6.00 5.28
C HIS A 188 7.01 7.31 4.60
N LEU A 189 7.27 7.26 3.30
CA LEU A 189 7.74 8.36 2.48
C LEU A 189 6.93 8.48 1.21
N GLU A 190 6.83 9.69 0.72
CA GLU A 190 6.38 9.99 -0.63
C GLU A 190 7.55 9.84 -1.60
N HIS A 191 7.45 8.88 -2.51
CA HIS A 191 8.39 8.72 -3.60
C HIS A 191 7.67 8.22 -4.84
N ASP A 192 8.01 8.75 -6.02
CA ASP A 192 7.38 8.43 -7.29
C ASP A 192 8.45 8.47 -8.38
N GLN A 193 8.77 7.32 -8.92
CA GLN A 193 9.81 7.17 -9.92
C GLN A 193 9.45 6.13 -10.96
N GLU A 194 10.00 6.29 -12.15
CA GLU A 194 9.92 5.31 -13.22
C GLU A 194 11.32 4.78 -13.55
N HIS A 195 11.43 3.47 -13.65
CA HIS A 195 12.64 2.78 -14.06
C HIS A 195 12.32 1.79 -15.18
N ASP A 196 12.88 2.01 -16.36
CA ASP A 196 12.70 1.17 -17.56
C ASP A 196 11.22 0.82 -17.88
N GLY A 197 10.33 1.80 -17.73
CA GLY A 197 8.90 1.66 -18.03
C GLY A 197 8.06 1.05 -16.89
N VAL A 198 8.64 0.81 -15.73
CA VAL A 198 7.91 0.42 -14.51
C VAL A 198 7.92 1.58 -13.51
N ARG A 199 6.75 2.17 -13.24
CA ARG A 199 6.59 3.23 -12.25
C ARG A 199 6.37 2.64 -10.87
N GLN A 200 7.18 3.03 -9.88
CA GLN A 200 6.98 2.71 -8.47
C GLN A 200 6.49 3.95 -7.73
N ILE A 201 5.42 3.78 -6.97
CA ILE A 201 4.79 4.85 -6.18
C ILE A 201 4.70 4.38 -4.72
N THR A 202 5.39 5.09 -3.82
CA THR A 202 5.28 4.84 -2.37
C THR A 202 4.30 5.81 -1.72
N THR A 203 3.80 5.49 -0.53
CA THR A 203 2.84 6.34 0.18
C THR A 203 3.32 6.65 1.60
N PRO A 204 2.97 7.81 2.17
CA PRO A 204 3.23 8.12 3.56
C PRO A 204 2.42 7.21 4.50
N SER A 205 2.91 7.03 5.71
CA SER A 205 2.20 6.34 6.79
C SER A 205 1.02 7.17 7.31
N THR A 206 -0.02 6.49 7.76
CA THR A 206 -1.09 7.12 8.56
C THR A 206 -0.66 7.43 10.00
N CYS A 207 0.62 7.11 10.33
CA CYS A 207 1.24 7.36 11.63
C CYS A 207 2.43 8.32 11.50
N TRP A 208 3.62 7.86 11.85
CA TRP A 208 4.87 8.63 11.76
C TRP A 208 5.53 8.48 10.40
N GLN A 209 6.39 9.45 10.07
CA GLN A 209 7.12 9.45 8.81
C GLN A 209 8.62 9.21 9.07
N PHE A 210 9.32 8.67 8.07
CA PHE A 210 10.78 8.58 8.09
C PHE A 210 11.40 9.74 7.31
N ALA A 211 12.61 10.16 7.72
CA ALA A 211 13.31 11.23 7.06
C ALA A 211 13.93 10.74 5.74
N PRO A 212 13.69 11.44 4.61
CA PRO A 212 14.31 11.11 3.34
C PRO A 212 15.84 11.30 3.38
N HIS A 213 16.53 10.59 2.50
CA HIS A 213 18.00 10.65 2.31
C HIS A 213 18.82 10.35 3.58
N ALA A 214 18.21 9.72 4.59
CA ALA A 214 18.90 9.34 5.81
C ALA A 214 19.74 8.07 5.60
N SER A 215 20.94 8.02 6.16
CA SER A 215 21.80 6.83 6.16
C SER A 215 21.49 5.83 7.29
N SER A 216 20.72 6.26 8.28
CA SER A 216 20.28 5.46 9.43
C SER A 216 18.86 5.86 9.81
N PHE A 217 18.21 5.05 10.64
CA PHE A 217 16.86 5.33 11.13
C PHE A 217 16.75 6.76 11.67
N ARG A 218 15.83 7.52 11.12
CA ARG A 218 15.50 8.89 11.54
C ARG A 218 14.03 9.20 11.21
N LEU A 219 13.31 9.71 12.20
CA LEU A 219 11.95 10.22 12.02
C LEU A 219 11.96 11.58 11.32
N ASP A 220 10.93 11.83 10.52
CA ASP A 220 10.59 13.15 10.00
C ASP A 220 9.53 13.82 10.90
N ASN A 221 9.40 15.14 10.78
CA ASN A 221 8.38 15.93 11.47
C ASN A 221 7.08 16.09 10.65
N LEU A 222 7.00 15.46 9.47
CA LEU A 222 5.80 15.48 8.65
C LEU A 222 4.65 14.75 9.35
N THR A 223 3.44 15.33 9.21
CA THR A 223 2.22 14.75 9.78
C THR A 223 1.76 13.50 9.06
N PRO A 224 0.90 12.66 9.68
CA PRO A 224 0.28 11.51 9.05
C PRO A 224 -0.35 11.85 7.71
N GLY A 225 -0.24 10.94 6.74
CA GLY A 225 -0.69 11.20 5.39
C GLY A 225 -1.36 10.01 4.70
N TRP A 226 -1.84 10.28 3.51
CA TRP A 226 -2.43 9.32 2.59
C TRP A 226 -2.20 9.77 1.16
N ARG A 227 -2.44 8.86 0.21
CA ARG A 227 -2.35 9.15 -1.22
C ARG A 227 -3.72 9.06 -1.88
N TRP A 228 -4.01 10.01 -2.75
CA TRP A 228 -5.05 9.90 -3.75
C TRP A 228 -4.44 9.59 -5.12
N LEU A 229 -5.07 8.68 -5.87
CA LEU A 229 -4.78 8.47 -7.28
C LEU A 229 -6.07 8.65 -8.07
N GLU A 230 -5.94 9.25 -9.25
CA GLU A 230 -6.97 9.31 -10.28
C GLU A 230 -6.47 8.52 -11.50
N LEU A 231 -7.17 7.45 -11.83
CA LEU A 231 -6.78 6.47 -12.83
C LEU A 231 -7.68 6.69 -14.05
N PHE A 232 -7.09 7.03 -15.20
CA PHE A 232 -7.83 7.35 -16.41
C PHE A 232 -7.96 6.15 -17.34
N PRO A 233 -9.00 6.12 -18.20
CA PRO A 233 -9.24 5.00 -19.13
C PRO A 233 -8.13 4.74 -20.14
N ASP A 234 -7.30 5.74 -20.42
CA ASP A 234 -6.13 5.62 -21.30
C ASP A 234 -4.90 5.00 -20.62
N GLY A 235 -5.02 4.69 -19.32
CA GLY A 235 -3.94 4.12 -18.51
C GLY A 235 -3.04 5.16 -17.84
N SER A 236 -3.33 6.46 -18.00
CA SER A 236 -2.60 7.51 -17.27
C SER A 236 -3.01 7.57 -15.80
N ILE A 237 -2.10 8.05 -14.95
CA ILE A 237 -2.26 8.12 -13.49
C ILE A 237 -1.83 9.51 -13.02
N GLU A 238 -2.77 10.24 -12.41
CA GLU A 238 -2.48 11.41 -11.60
C GLU A 238 -2.50 11.03 -10.11
N THR A 239 -1.61 11.61 -9.32
CA THR A 239 -1.54 11.26 -7.90
C THR A 239 -1.07 12.42 -7.04
N ASN A 240 -1.60 12.50 -5.82
CA ASN A 240 -1.30 13.54 -4.86
C ASN A 240 -1.23 12.97 -3.44
N ILE A 241 -0.28 13.48 -2.64
CA ILE A 241 -0.22 13.24 -1.21
C ILE A 241 -1.02 14.29 -0.47
N HIS A 242 -1.76 13.84 0.52
CA HIS A 242 -2.45 14.68 1.50
C HIS A 242 -1.95 14.33 2.91
N ARG A 243 -2.00 15.30 3.81
CA ARG A 243 -1.56 15.14 5.20
C ARG A 243 -2.54 15.77 6.15
N LEU A 244 -2.58 15.26 7.38
CA LEU A 244 -3.33 15.90 8.45
C LEU A 244 -2.73 17.29 8.74
N PRO A 245 -3.59 18.28 9.05
CA PRO A 245 -3.16 19.60 9.48
C PRO A 245 -2.48 19.59 10.85
#